data_3a87349a460c46b766e3080a65c96905
#
_entry.id   3a87349a460c46b766e3080a65c96905
#
_cell.length_a   1.000
_cell.length_b   1.000
_cell.length_c   1.000
_cell.angle_alpha   90.00
_cell.angle_beta   90.00
_cell.angle_gamma   90.00
#
_symmetry.space_group_name_H-M   'P 1'
#
loop_
_entity.id
_entity.type
_entity.pdbx_description
1 polymer ?
#
loop_
_entity_poly.entity_id
_entity_poly.type
_entity_poly.pdbx_seq_one_letter_code
_entity_poly.pdbx_strand_id
1 'polypeptide(L)'
;ITEALKEEKNLLTVKVRDYSETCYYSRGKQKLKNGGMFYTAQSGIWQTVWIEKVPECYIGHLKITPLYDQSSIMIQMEEEHGIKDIDYEVTITARKMWPVKASGKTGKPCVIMIPHMRSWSPEDPFLYDLHVRMGEDSVESYFAMRKVEVKNDKEGIPRIFLNNEPYFEKGVLDQGYWPDGLYTPPCDEAMIYDIQKMKDLGFNMIRKHIKIEPQRWYYHCDRIGMLVWQDMVNGGRDYKSWYVTYMATAMEGMHIRAKDTRIHLMGRQDPAGQRQFEKEMKEAVRLLYNHPSIVTWVIFNEGWGQFQTKKMTDIVRAEDPYRLTDSASGWFDQGCGDIRSIHDYFFPLHVTPEKRVTALTEFGGYSLQIPKHSMYEKKV
;
A
#
# COMPACT_ATOMS: atom_id res chain seq x y z
N ILE A 1 5.55 28.55 -5.52
CA ILE A 1 5.92 29.07 -6.87
C ILE A 1 5.26 30.42 -7.19
N THR A 2 4.35 30.91 -6.36
CA THR A 2 3.51 32.11 -6.60
C THR A 2 4.36 33.33 -7.01
N GLU A 3 5.43 33.62 -6.29
CA GLU A 3 6.33 34.75 -6.57
C GLU A 3 7.10 34.64 -7.91
N ALA A 4 7.19 33.42 -8.48
CA ALA A 4 7.85 33.18 -9.75
C ALA A 4 6.90 33.27 -10.96
N LEU A 5 5.60 33.30 -10.72
CA LEU A 5 4.58 33.33 -11.77
C LEU A 5 4.50 34.72 -12.40
N LYS A 6 4.39 34.75 -13.73
CA LYS A 6 4.14 35.93 -14.54
C LYS A 6 2.70 35.96 -15.00
N GLU A 7 2.15 37.15 -15.30
CA GLU A 7 0.74 37.31 -15.69
C GLU A 7 0.39 36.62 -17.02
N GLU A 8 1.32 36.59 -17.98
CA GLU A 8 1.00 36.05 -19.31
C GLU A 8 1.51 34.63 -19.53
N LYS A 9 2.82 34.44 -19.67
CA LYS A 9 3.42 33.16 -20.06
C LYS A 9 4.46 32.70 -19.06
N ASN A 10 4.26 31.49 -18.56
CA ASN A 10 5.18 30.81 -17.66
C ASN A 10 5.78 29.58 -18.34
N LEU A 11 7.06 29.35 -18.13
CA LEU A 11 7.78 28.17 -18.57
C LEU A 11 8.26 27.41 -17.33
N LEU A 12 7.76 26.21 -17.16
CA LEU A 12 8.23 25.28 -16.12
C LEU A 12 9.20 24.28 -16.79
N THR A 13 10.42 24.22 -16.29
CA THR A 13 11.41 23.21 -16.70
C THR A 13 11.65 22.23 -15.57
N VAL A 14 11.41 20.95 -15.82
CA VAL A 14 11.65 19.87 -14.87
C VAL A 14 12.80 19.03 -15.36
N LYS A 15 13.85 18.91 -14.53
CA LYS A 15 15.00 18.03 -14.80
C LYS A 15 14.91 16.80 -13.93
N VAL A 16 14.77 15.63 -14.54
CA VAL A 16 14.78 14.34 -13.87
C VAL A 16 16.12 13.65 -14.07
N ARG A 17 16.65 13.08 -12.98
CA ARG A 17 17.86 12.26 -13.02
C ARG A 17 17.55 10.93 -12.33
N ASP A 18 17.64 9.86 -13.09
CA ASP A 18 17.41 8.50 -12.65
C ASP A 18 18.71 7.69 -12.72
N TYR A 19 19.01 6.96 -11.68
CA TYR A 19 20.17 6.08 -11.58
C TYR A 19 19.79 4.60 -11.76
N SER A 20 18.50 4.30 -11.91
CA SER A 20 17.94 2.94 -11.99
C SER A 20 18.55 2.01 -10.93
N GLU A 21 19.06 0.83 -11.32
CA GLU A 21 19.68 -0.13 -10.39
C GLU A 21 21.13 0.18 -9.99
N THR A 22 21.73 1.26 -10.49
CA THR A 22 23.14 1.58 -10.22
C THR A 22 23.35 2.26 -8.86
N CYS A 23 22.30 2.56 -8.13
CA CYS A 23 22.34 3.19 -6.81
C CYS A 23 21.49 2.42 -5.77
N TYR A 24 21.22 3.06 -4.63
CA TYR A 24 20.50 2.48 -3.49
C TYR A 24 19.04 2.92 -3.38
N TYR A 25 18.51 3.67 -4.34
CA TYR A 25 17.13 4.14 -4.29
C TYR A 25 16.11 3.02 -4.49
N SER A 26 14.90 3.27 -4.03
CA SER A 26 13.75 2.42 -4.33
C SER A 26 13.45 2.49 -5.83
N ARG A 27 13.21 1.35 -6.45
CA ARG A 27 12.96 1.26 -7.90
C ARG A 27 11.92 0.22 -8.29
N GLY A 28 11.47 -0.59 -7.35
CA GLY A 28 10.61 -1.71 -7.66
C GLY A 28 11.31 -2.78 -8.52
N LYS A 29 10.54 -3.59 -9.21
CA LYS A 29 11.07 -4.66 -10.07
C LYS A 29 11.53 -4.14 -11.44
N GLN A 30 12.34 -3.07 -11.47
CA GLN A 30 12.84 -2.45 -12.69
C GLN A 30 14.36 -2.63 -12.83
N LYS A 31 14.81 -2.99 -14.03
CA LYS A 31 16.23 -3.03 -14.42
C LYS A 31 16.43 -2.54 -15.85
N LEU A 32 17.59 -1.92 -16.11
CA LEU A 32 18.00 -1.52 -17.48
C LEU A 32 18.13 -2.74 -18.38
N LYS A 33 18.68 -3.83 -17.86
CA LYS A 33 18.64 -5.13 -18.52
C LYS A 33 17.55 -5.96 -17.87
N ASN A 34 16.36 -5.97 -18.46
CA ASN A 34 15.24 -6.78 -18.00
C ASN A 34 15.52 -8.29 -18.13
N GLY A 35 14.79 -9.08 -17.38
CA GLY A 35 14.90 -10.55 -17.39
C GLY A 35 14.62 -11.15 -16.02
N GLY A 36 14.29 -12.44 -15.99
CA GLY A 36 13.82 -13.11 -14.78
C GLY A 36 12.58 -12.42 -14.21
N MET A 37 12.63 -11.97 -12.96
CA MET A 37 11.52 -11.26 -12.32
C MET A 37 11.52 -9.74 -12.55
N PHE A 38 12.45 -9.18 -13.33
CA PHE A 38 12.60 -7.74 -13.52
C PHE A 38 12.05 -7.28 -14.88
N TYR A 39 11.34 -6.17 -14.84
CA TYR A 39 10.77 -5.47 -15.99
C TYR A 39 11.72 -4.39 -16.50
N THR A 40 11.46 -3.89 -17.70
CA THR A 40 12.19 -2.76 -18.30
C THR A 40 12.06 -1.52 -17.43
N ALA A 41 13.19 -0.88 -17.11
CA ALA A 41 13.22 0.34 -16.34
C ALA A 41 12.61 1.51 -17.11
N GLN A 42 11.85 2.33 -16.41
CA GLN A 42 11.36 3.63 -16.88
C GLN A 42 11.95 4.75 -16.04
N SER A 43 12.19 5.88 -16.66
CA SER A 43 12.70 7.09 -16.03
C SER A 43 11.73 8.24 -16.24
N GLY A 44 11.67 9.14 -15.28
CA GLY A 44 10.85 10.34 -15.37
C GLY A 44 9.67 10.34 -14.40
N ILE A 45 8.85 11.39 -14.49
CA ILE A 45 7.62 11.51 -13.72
C ILE A 45 6.54 10.71 -14.45
N TRP A 46 6.03 9.68 -13.79
CA TRP A 46 5.08 8.74 -14.39
C TRP A 46 3.65 8.87 -13.84
N GLN A 47 3.46 9.70 -12.81
CA GLN A 47 2.14 10.03 -12.25
C GLN A 47 1.72 11.44 -12.64
N THR A 48 0.45 11.77 -12.42
CA THR A 48 -0.12 13.09 -12.73
C THR A 48 0.62 14.20 -11.98
N VAL A 49 0.87 15.30 -12.71
CA VAL A 49 1.37 16.56 -12.16
C VAL A 49 0.31 17.62 -12.34
N TRP A 50 0.03 18.36 -11.28
CA TRP A 50 -0.97 19.44 -11.32
C TRP A 50 -0.46 20.67 -10.55
N ILE A 51 -1.13 21.80 -10.78
CA ILE A 51 -0.94 23.03 -10.03
C ILE A 51 -2.31 23.45 -9.49
N GLU A 52 -2.36 23.83 -8.24
CA GLU A 52 -3.55 24.33 -7.58
C GLU A 52 -3.35 25.77 -7.11
N LYS A 53 -4.43 26.55 -7.16
CA LYS A 53 -4.51 27.84 -6.46
C LYS A 53 -5.16 27.60 -5.12
N VAL A 54 -4.44 27.86 -4.05
CA VAL A 54 -4.93 27.74 -2.68
C VAL A 54 -4.91 29.11 -1.99
N PRO A 55 -5.74 29.34 -0.96
CA PRO A 55 -5.61 30.53 -0.12
C PRO A 55 -4.32 30.50 0.69
N GLU A 56 -3.98 31.57 1.39
CA GLU A 56 -2.77 31.63 2.23
C GLU A 56 -2.79 30.60 3.36
N CYS A 57 -3.97 30.36 3.93
CA CYS A 57 -4.21 29.33 4.94
C CYS A 57 -5.03 28.21 4.31
N TYR A 58 -4.46 27.02 4.13
CA TYR A 58 -5.12 25.91 3.48
C TYR A 58 -4.86 24.56 4.16
N ILE A 59 -5.68 23.57 3.83
CA ILE A 59 -5.63 22.22 4.37
C ILE A 59 -4.44 21.48 3.75
N GLY A 60 -3.40 21.21 4.55
CA GLY A 60 -2.21 20.51 4.09
C GLY A 60 -2.35 18.99 4.19
N HIS A 61 -2.92 18.48 5.27
CA HIS A 61 -3.09 17.05 5.49
C HIS A 61 -4.43 16.72 6.19
N LEU A 62 -5.10 15.70 5.66
CA LEU A 62 -6.35 15.17 6.22
C LEU A 62 -6.21 13.67 6.47
N LYS A 63 -6.23 13.27 7.76
CA LYS A 63 -6.19 11.88 8.17
C LYS A 63 -7.55 11.46 8.72
N ILE A 64 -8.15 10.42 8.11
CA ILE A 64 -9.48 9.92 8.46
C ILE A 64 -9.34 8.50 8.99
N THR A 65 -9.71 8.30 10.25
CA THR A 65 -9.58 7.00 10.93
C THR A 65 -10.96 6.48 11.34
N PRO A 66 -11.41 5.35 10.78
CA PRO A 66 -12.63 4.70 11.24
C PRO A 66 -12.44 4.14 12.67
N LEU A 67 -13.27 4.56 13.60
CA LEU A 67 -13.41 3.98 14.93
C LEU A 67 -14.64 3.05 14.90
N TYR A 68 -14.47 1.93 14.22
CA TYR A 68 -15.56 1.04 13.79
C TYR A 68 -16.47 0.61 14.95
N ASP A 69 -15.89 0.08 16.04
CA ASP A 69 -16.66 -0.42 17.19
C ASP A 69 -17.40 0.71 17.95
N GLN A 70 -17.02 1.97 17.71
CA GLN A 70 -17.66 3.14 18.27
C GLN A 70 -18.67 3.79 17.30
N SER A 71 -18.88 3.22 16.12
CA SER A 71 -19.67 3.82 15.03
C SER A 71 -19.29 5.28 14.76
N SER A 72 -18.00 5.57 14.77
CA SER A 72 -17.46 6.92 14.67
C SER A 72 -16.27 6.99 13.73
N ILE A 73 -15.95 8.18 13.24
CA ILE A 73 -14.67 8.49 12.61
C ILE A 73 -13.90 9.48 13.45
N MET A 74 -12.58 9.40 13.39
CA MET A 74 -11.68 10.42 13.91
C MET A 74 -11.02 11.15 12.75
N ILE A 75 -11.17 12.46 12.71
CA ILE A 75 -10.51 13.34 11.76
C ILE A 75 -9.37 14.06 12.47
N GLN A 76 -8.18 13.98 11.88
CA GLN A 76 -7.02 14.77 12.25
C GLN A 76 -6.63 15.60 11.03
N MET A 77 -6.65 16.92 11.18
CA MET A 77 -6.37 17.87 10.12
C MET A 77 -5.22 18.77 10.49
N GLU A 78 -4.30 18.93 9.55
CA GLU A 78 -3.16 19.82 9.67
C GLU A 78 -3.26 20.90 8.59
N GLU A 79 -3.01 22.14 8.98
CA GLU A 79 -2.80 23.23 8.05
C GLU A 79 -1.38 23.13 7.50
N GLU A 80 -1.14 23.50 6.23
CA GLU A 80 0.12 23.27 5.52
C GLU A 80 1.35 23.84 6.22
N HIS A 81 1.22 25.02 6.84
CA HIS A 81 2.32 25.66 7.57
C HIS A 81 2.42 25.27 9.06
N GLY A 82 1.60 24.29 9.48
CA GLY A 82 1.58 23.75 10.83
C GLY A 82 0.88 24.65 11.86
N ILE A 83 0.04 25.60 11.43
CA ILE A 83 -0.74 26.47 12.32
C ILE A 83 -1.83 25.65 13.01
N LYS A 84 -1.89 25.75 14.33
CA LYS A 84 -2.82 25.00 15.17
C LYS A 84 -4.02 25.86 15.60
N ASP A 85 -5.05 25.16 16.07
CA ASP A 85 -6.25 25.78 16.66
C ASP A 85 -7.12 26.60 15.68
N ILE A 86 -6.94 26.43 14.35
CA ILE A 86 -7.81 27.01 13.35
C ILE A 86 -9.10 26.18 13.29
N ASP A 87 -10.25 26.85 13.34
CA ASP A 87 -11.56 26.20 13.24
C ASP A 87 -11.81 25.67 11.83
N TYR A 88 -12.39 24.48 11.73
CA TYR A 88 -12.88 23.89 10.49
C TYR A 88 -14.24 23.24 10.67
N GLU A 89 -14.98 23.14 9.59
CA GLU A 89 -16.28 22.49 9.52
C GLU A 89 -16.17 21.18 8.71
N VAL A 90 -16.90 20.19 9.14
CA VAL A 90 -17.01 18.89 8.47
C VAL A 90 -18.46 18.63 8.13
N THR A 91 -18.71 18.20 6.90
CA THR A 91 -20.01 17.71 6.47
C THR A 91 -19.83 16.30 5.88
N ILE A 92 -20.56 15.34 6.42
CA ILE A 92 -20.57 13.95 5.96
C ILE A 92 -21.92 13.69 5.32
N THR A 93 -21.89 13.12 4.11
CA THR A 93 -23.10 12.72 3.39
C THR A 93 -22.97 11.30 2.87
N ALA A 94 -24.09 10.64 2.67
CA ALA A 94 -24.18 9.37 1.98
C ALA A 94 -25.61 9.17 1.43
N ARG A 95 -25.75 8.23 0.50
CA ARG A 95 -27.05 7.89 -0.07
C ARG A 95 -28.05 7.50 1.03
N LYS A 96 -29.19 8.18 1.08
CA LYS A 96 -30.29 7.98 2.07
C LYS A 96 -29.90 8.29 3.52
N MET A 97 -28.88 9.10 3.75
CA MET A 97 -28.48 9.58 5.07
C MET A 97 -28.67 11.11 5.16
N TRP A 98 -29.18 11.59 6.30
CA TRP A 98 -29.16 13.01 6.59
C TRP A 98 -27.72 13.48 6.81
N PRO A 99 -27.34 14.67 6.29
CA PRO A 99 -26.00 15.19 6.50
C PRO A 99 -25.63 15.27 7.98
N VAL A 100 -24.46 14.72 8.33
CA VAL A 100 -23.87 14.88 9.65
C VAL A 100 -22.90 16.05 9.58
N LYS A 101 -23.05 17.02 10.49
CA LYS A 101 -22.17 18.18 10.57
C LYS A 101 -21.44 18.20 11.89
N ALA A 102 -20.17 18.56 11.85
CA ALA A 102 -19.31 18.73 13.01
C ALA A 102 -18.31 19.86 12.78
N SER A 103 -17.64 20.28 13.84
CA SER A 103 -16.55 21.24 13.77
C SER A 103 -15.36 20.75 14.60
N GLY A 104 -14.17 21.11 14.19
CA GLY A 104 -12.92 20.76 14.88
C GLY A 104 -11.90 21.89 14.80
N LYS A 105 -10.70 21.61 15.30
CA LYS A 105 -9.56 22.53 15.25
C LYS A 105 -8.33 21.82 14.71
N THR A 106 -7.54 22.51 13.87
CA THR A 106 -6.29 21.98 13.35
C THR A 106 -5.35 21.53 14.49
N GLY A 107 -4.65 20.42 14.27
CA GLY A 107 -3.76 19.83 15.25
C GLY A 107 -4.45 19.10 16.42
N LYS A 108 -5.80 19.03 16.43
CA LYS A 108 -6.59 18.29 17.42
C LYS A 108 -7.47 17.23 16.76
N PRO A 109 -7.60 16.03 17.34
CA PRO A 109 -8.52 15.02 16.81
C PRO A 109 -9.98 15.48 17.01
N CYS A 110 -10.80 15.28 15.97
CA CYS A 110 -12.24 15.49 15.99
C CYS A 110 -12.95 14.16 15.78
N VAL A 111 -13.70 13.69 16.77
CA VAL A 111 -14.43 12.41 16.70
C VAL A 111 -15.90 12.71 16.36
N ILE A 112 -16.39 12.05 15.31
CA ILE A 112 -17.73 12.28 14.76
C ILE A 112 -18.47 10.94 14.72
N MET A 113 -19.63 10.88 15.38
CA MET A 113 -20.50 9.69 15.33
C MET A 113 -21.21 9.59 13.98
N ILE A 114 -21.27 8.38 13.45
CA ILE A 114 -21.98 8.05 12.21
C ILE A 114 -23.29 7.32 12.57
N PRO A 115 -24.44 7.99 12.55
CA PRO A 115 -25.71 7.36 12.85
C PRO A 115 -26.05 6.26 11.84
N HIS A 116 -26.54 5.12 12.32
CA HIS A 116 -26.90 3.97 11.47
C HIS A 116 -25.77 3.57 10.50
N MET A 117 -24.56 3.49 11.04
CA MET A 117 -23.34 3.15 10.32
C MET A 117 -23.55 1.95 9.39
N ARG A 118 -23.16 2.11 8.11
CA ARG A 118 -23.06 1.02 7.13
C ARG A 118 -21.60 0.66 6.91
N SER A 119 -21.28 -0.61 7.07
CA SER A 119 -19.92 -1.13 6.90
C SER A 119 -19.52 -1.19 5.43
N TRP A 120 -18.24 -1.08 5.18
CA TRP A 120 -17.62 -1.38 3.90
C TRP A 120 -17.06 -2.80 3.91
N SER A 121 -17.33 -3.55 2.86
CA SER A 121 -16.68 -4.84 2.57
C SER A 121 -16.53 -5.02 1.06
N PRO A 122 -15.78 -6.03 0.58
CA PRO A 122 -15.75 -6.34 -0.85
C PRO A 122 -17.14 -6.62 -1.44
N GLU A 123 -18.05 -7.17 -0.68
CA GLU A 123 -19.42 -7.48 -1.08
C GLU A 123 -20.34 -6.26 -1.07
N ASP A 124 -20.06 -5.30 -0.21
CA ASP A 124 -20.82 -4.06 -0.05
C ASP A 124 -19.86 -2.86 0.14
N PRO A 125 -19.25 -2.35 -0.94
CA PRO A 125 -18.23 -1.30 -0.87
C PRO A 125 -18.84 0.10 -0.66
N PHE A 126 -19.46 0.30 0.48
CA PHE A 126 -20.15 1.53 0.80
C PHE A 126 -19.18 2.64 1.23
N LEU A 127 -19.21 3.76 0.51
CA LEU A 127 -18.42 4.95 0.80
C LEU A 127 -19.31 6.09 1.30
N TYR A 128 -18.75 6.87 2.22
CA TYR A 128 -19.31 8.13 2.71
C TYR A 128 -18.55 9.27 2.06
N ASP A 129 -19.26 10.29 1.59
CA ASP A 129 -18.66 11.54 1.09
C ASP A 129 -18.33 12.43 2.28
N LEU A 130 -17.19 13.07 2.23
CA LEU A 130 -16.68 13.98 3.25
C LEU A 130 -16.32 15.31 2.61
N HIS A 131 -16.90 16.40 3.12
CA HIS A 131 -16.52 17.75 2.77
C HIS A 131 -15.95 18.45 4.01
N VAL A 132 -14.76 19.03 3.89
CA VAL A 132 -14.11 19.79 4.97
C VAL A 132 -13.85 21.20 4.49
N ARG A 133 -14.21 22.19 5.31
CA ARG A 133 -13.99 23.60 5.02
C ARG A 133 -13.21 24.27 6.17
N MET A 134 -12.15 24.99 5.81
CA MET A 134 -11.32 25.77 6.72
C MET A 134 -11.12 27.17 6.14
N GLY A 135 -11.82 28.16 6.71
CA GLY A 135 -11.80 29.52 6.15
C GLY A 135 -12.31 29.56 4.70
N GLU A 136 -11.46 30.00 3.79
CA GLU A 136 -11.73 30.04 2.34
C GLU A 136 -11.39 28.75 1.62
N ASP A 137 -10.65 27.82 2.26
CA ASP A 137 -10.29 26.55 1.66
C ASP A 137 -11.32 25.47 1.91
N SER A 138 -11.48 24.57 0.93
CA SER A 138 -12.36 23.42 1.05
C SER A 138 -11.83 22.21 0.30
N VAL A 139 -11.97 21.03 0.90
CA VAL A 139 -11.52 19.75 0.36
C VAL A 139 -12.68 18.75 0.35
N GLU A 140 -12.89 18.12 -0.79
CA GLU A 140 -13.77 16.96 -0.92
C GLU A 140 -12.94 15.68 -0.79
N SER A 141 -13.44 14.72 -0.01
CA SER A 141 -12.84 13.43 0.23
C SER A 141 -13.91 12.38 0.45
N TYR A 142 -13.52 11.19 0.82
CA TYR A 142 -14.42 10.10 1.19
C TYR A 142 -13.79 9.22 2.25
N PHE A 143 -14.60 8.38 2.87
CA PHE A 143 -14.13 7.33 3.79
C PHE A 143 -15.10 6.16 3.80
N ALA A 144 -14.68 5.09 4.47
CA ALA A 144 -15.53 3.95 4.73
C ALA A 144 -15.42 3.50 6.18
N MET A 145 -16.50 2.93 6.70
CA MET A 145 -16.52 2.31 8.01
C MET A 145 -16.08 0.85 7.88
N ARG A 146 -14.84 0.58 8.26
CA ARG A 146 -14.21 -0.73 8.15
C ARG A 146 -13.24 -0.94 9.30
N LYS A 147 -13.13 -2.19 9.77
CA LYS A 147 -12.14 -2.65 10.73
C LYS A 147 -11.50 -3.94 10.23
N VAL A 148 -10.18 -4.04 10.34
CA VAL A 148 -9.43 -5.27 10.14
C VAL A 148 -8.62 -5.58 11.39
N GLU A 149 -8.59 -6.83 11.81
CA GLU A 149 -7.86 -7.25 13.00
C GLU A 149 -7.53 -8.75 12.95
N VAL A 150 -6.62 -9.18 13.80
CA VAL A 150 -6.35 -10.60 14.04
C VAL A 150 -7.00 -11.00 15.35
N LYS A 151 -7.81 -12.04 15.30
CA LYS A 151 -8.40 -12.70 16.47
C LYS A 151 -8.30 -14.22 16.32
N ASN A 152 -8.38 -14.92 17.44
CA ASN A 152 -8.56 -16.36 17.42
C ASN A 152 -10.02 -16.70 17.09
N ASP A 153 -10.19 -17.67 16.20
CA ASP A 153 -11.51 -18.26 15.95
C ASP A 153 -11.97 -19.15 17.13
N LYS A 154 -13.11 -19.81 16.97
CA LYS A 154 -13.69 -20.69 18.01
C LYS A 154 -12.81 -21.90 18.34
N GLU A 155 -11.88 -22.24 17.46
CA GLU A 155 -10.93 -23.35 17.58
C GLU A 155 -9.59 -22.90 18.18
N GLY A 156 -9.46 -21.59 18.47
CA GLY A 156 -8.22 -20.98 18.96
C GLY A 156 -7.18 -20.70 17.89
N ILE A 157 -7.55 -20.75 16.61
CA ILE A 157 -6.66 -20.50 15.48
C ILE A 157 -6.70 -19.01 15.12
N PRO A 158 -5.55 -18.31 15.02
CA PRO A 158 -5.53 -16.90 14.58
C PRO A 158 -6.05 -16.75 13.15
N ARG A 159 -7.02 -15.85 12.96
CA ARG A 159 -7.63 -15.52 11.67
C ARG A 159 -7.66 -14.00 11.47
N ILE A 160 -7.75 -13.60 10.21
CA ILE A 160 -8.10 -12.23 9.84
C ILE A 160 -9.62 -12.06 10.01
N PHE A 161 -10.01 -10.97 10.66
CA PHE A 161 -11.39 -10.55 10.80
C PHE A 161 -11.59 -9.24 10.06
N LEU A 162 -12.64 -9.16 9.28
CA LEU A 162 -13.13 -7.92 8.67
C LEU A 162 -14.47 -7.58 9.34
N ASN A 163 -14.56 -6.37 9.92
CA ASN A 163 -15.78 -5.90 10.58
C ASN A 163 -16.30 -6.86 11.67
N ASN A 164 -15.39 -7.40 12.47
CA ASN A 164 -15.65 -8.35 13.56
C ASN A 164 -16.07 -9.77 13.12
N GLU A 165 -16.07 -10.07 11.81
CA GLU A 165 -16.38 -11.41 11.29
C GLU A 165 -15.13 -12.05 10.67
N PRO A 166 -14.91 -13.37 10.83
CA PRO A 166 -13.82 -14.06 10.16
C PRO A 166 -13.91 -13.87 8.64
N TYR A 167 -12.82 -13.44 8.04
CA TYR A 167 -12.81 -13.17 6.60
C TYR A 167 -11.66 -13.89 5.91
N PHE A 168 -11.98 -14.69 4.90
CA PHE A 168 -10.98 -15.43 4.12
C PHE A 168 -10.61 -14.64 2.87
N GLU A 169 -9.36 -14.19 2.80
CA GLU A 169 -8.83 -13.43 1.68
C GLU A 169 -8.33 -14.37 0.58
N LYS A 170 -8.92 -14.23 -0.61
CA LYS A 170 -8.54 -14.94 -1.83
C LYS A 170 -7.92 -13.94 -2.78
N GLY A 171 -6.59 -13.97 -2.90
CA GLY A 171 -5.85 -12.92 -3.56
C GLY A 171 -5.10 -13.35 -4.80
N VAL A 172 -4.72 -12.34 -5.58
CA VAL A 172 -3.77 -12.42 -6.68
C VAL A 172 -2.64 -11.43 -6.49
N LEU A 173 -1.44 -11.78 -6.98
CA LEU A 173 -0.31 -10.88 -7.04
C LEU A 173 -0.42 -9.97 -8.26
N ASP A 174 -0.38 -8.67 -8.05
CA ASP A 174 -0.39 -7.66 -9.11
C ASP A 174 0.90 -6.80 -9.05
N GLN A 175 1.74 -6.95 -10.05
CA GLN A 175 3.01 -6.21 -10.14
C GLN A 175 2.86 -4.84 -10.83
N GLY A 176 1.71 -4.56 -11.44
CA GLY A 176 1.37 -3.26 -12.01
C GLY A 176 2.19 -2.84 -13.22
N TYR A 177 2.62 -3.79 -14.07
CA TYR A 177 3.32 -3.51 -15.31
C TYR A 177 2.42 -3.78 -16.50
N TRP A 178 2.47 -2.88 -17.48
CA TRP A 178 1.59 -2.86 -18.65
C TRP A 178 2.36 -3.15 -19.94
N PRO A 179 1.76 -3.83 -20.92
CA PRO A 179 2.47 -4.18 -22.16
C PRO A 179 2.97 -2.97 -22.96
N ASP A 180 2.20 -1.90 -22.97
CA ASP A 180 2.46 -0.67 -23.74
C ASP A 180 2.97 0.48 -22.87
N GLY A 181 2.43 0.65 -21.68
CA GLY A 181 2.79 1.73 -20.75
C GLY A 181 3.88 1.38 -19.74
N LEU A 182 4.34 0.13 -19.72
CA LEU A 182 5.29 -0.42 -18.75
C LEU A 182 4.87 -0.13 -17.30
N TYR A 183 5.44 0.86 -16.64
CA TYR A 183 5.13 1.23 -15.25
C TYR A 183 3.84 2.06 -15.13
N THR A 184 3.37 2.63 -16.23
CA THR A 184 2.23 3.54 -16.31
C THR A 184 1.02 2.83 -16.91
N PRO A 185 -0.14 2.80 -16.22
CA PRO A 185 -1.37 2.28 -16.81
C PRO A 185 -1.80 3.15 -17.99
N PRO A 186 -2.35 2.57 -19.07
CA PRO A 186 -2.74 3.32 -20.26
C PRO A 186 -3.90 4.28 -20.02
N CYS A 187 -4.85 3.91 -19.18
CA CYS A 187 -6.01 4.72 -18.78
C CYS A 187 -6.68 4.16 -17.52
N ASP A 188 -7.65 4.89 -16.99
CA ASP A 188 -8.41 4.46 -15.81
C ASP A 188 -9.26 3.22 -16.07
N GLU A 189 -9.84 3.11 -17.28
CA GLU A 189 -10.64 1.96 -17.69
C GLU A 189 -9.86 0.66 -17.67
N ALA A 190 -8.57 0.70 -17.99
CA ALA A 190 -7.70 -0.47 -17.92
C ALA A 190 -7.49 -0.91 -16.46
N MET A 191 -7.24 0.04 -15.55
CA MET A 191 -7.14 -0.26 -14.12
C MET A 191 -8.45 -0.84 -13.57
N ILE A 192 -9.59 -0.22 -13.93
CA ILE A 192 -10.93 -0.68 -13.53
C ILE A 192 -11.19 -2.09 -14.07
N TYR A 193 -10.84 -2.34 -15.33
CA TYR A 193 -11.02 -3.64 -15.96
C TYR A 193 -10.27 -4.74 -15.20
N ASP A 194 -9.01 -4.53 -14.86
CA ASP A 194 -8.22 -5.53 -14.14
C ASP A 194 -8.81 -5.81 -12.75
N ILE A 195 -9.15 -4.77 -11.97
CA ILE A 195 -9.76 -4.93 -10.65
C ILE A 195 -11.10 -5.67 -10.75
N GLN A 196 -11.97 -5.24 -11.67
CA GLN A 196 -13.29 -5.85 -11.85
C GLN A 196 -13.15 -7.30 -12.33
N LYS A 197 -12.21 -7.57 -13.24
CA LYS A 197 -11.98 -8.91 -13.76
C LYS A 197 -11.52 -9.89 -12.69
N MET A 198 -10.64 -9.46 -11.79
CA MET A 198 -10.23 -10.27 -10.64
C MET A 198 -11.41 -10.55 -9.71
N LYS A 199 -12.25 -9.54 -9.47
CA LYS A 199 -13.47 -9.73 -8.68
C LYS A 199 -14.45 -10.69 -9.32
N ASP A 200 -14.68 -10.60 -10.62
CA ASP A 200 -15.56 -11.49 -11.39
C ASP A 200 -15.07 -12.95 -11.36
N LEU A 201 -13.75 -13.15 -11.28
CA LEU A 201 -13.13 -14.47 -11.11
C LEU A 201 -13.23 -15.02 -9.68
N GLY A 202 -13.80 -14.26 -8.75
CA GLY A 202 -14.03 -14.66 -7.37
C GLY A 202 -12.90 -14.33 -6.39
N PHE A 203 -11.94 -13.52 -6.81
CA PHE A 203 -10.96 -12.94 -5.90
C PHE A 203 -11.57 -11.75 -5.14
N ASN A 204 -11.15 -11.55 -3.90
CA ASN A 204 -11.58 -10.44 -3.05
C ASN A 204 -10.42 -9.59 -2.56
N MET A 205 -9.18 -9.92 -2.95
CA MET A 205 -7.96 -9.23 -2.57
C MET A 205 -6.98 -9.18 -3.74
N ILE A 206 -6.25 -8.06 -3.84
CA ILE A 206 -5.09 -7.88 -4.71
C ILE A 206 -3.90 -7.49 -3.84
N ARG A 207 -2.78 -8.21 -3.97
CA ARG A 207 -1.52 -7.77 -3.41
C ARG A 207 -0.79 -6.92 -4.44
N LYS A 208 -0.74 -5.60 -4.21
CA LYS A 208 0.04 -4.66 -5.03
C LYS A 208 1.52 -4.80 -4.68
N HIS A 209 2.24 -5.46 -5.57
CA HIS A 209 3.56 -5.99 -5.30
C HIS A 209 4.67 -5.01 -5.66
N ILE A 210 5.38 -4.53 -4.63
CA ILE A 210 6.60 -3.70 -4.73
C ILE A 210 6.40 -2.45 -5.60
N LYS A 211 5.17 -1.91 -5.65
CA LYS A 211 4.80 -0.73 -6.42
C LYS A 211 3.73 0.08 -5.70
N ILE A 212 3.82 1.41 -5.77
CA ILE A 212 2.73 2.31 -5.38
C ILE A 212 2.09 2.83 -6.66
N GLU A 213 0.80 2.56 -6.84
CA GLU A 213 0.01 3.05 -7.97
C GLU A 213 -0.41 4.52 -7.78
N PRO A 214 -0.90 5.20 -8.83
CA PRO A 214 -1.63 6.45 -8.67
C PRO A 214 -2.82 6.29 -7.71
N GLN A 215 -3.11 7.29 -6.87
CA GLN A 215 -4.16 7.20 -5.85
C GLN A 215 -5.53 6.79 -6.43
N ARG A 216 -5.83 7.15 -7.69
CA ARG A 216 -7.08 6.74 -8.37
C ARG A 216 -7.21 5.21 -8.53
N TRP A 217 -6.10 4.45 -8.59
CA TRP A 217 -6.18 2.98 -8.60
C TRP A 217 -6.75 2.46 -7.27
N TYR A 218 -6.29 3.00 -6.15
CA TYR A 218 -6.82 2.64 -4.82
C TYR A 218 -8.27 3.09 -4.66
N TYR A 219 -8.62 4.28 -5.17
CA TYR A 219 -10.01 4.73 -5.22
C TYR A 219 -10.91 3.74 -6.00
N HIS A 220 -10.40 3.18 -7.09
CA HIS A 220 -11.15 2.14 -7.82
C HIS A 220 -11.29 0.86 -6.99
N CYS A 221 -10.28 0.44 -6.25
CA CYS A 221 -10.40 -0.67 -5.29
C CYS A 221 -11.42 -0.36 -4.19
N ASP A 222 -11.41 0.86 -3.65
CA ASP A 222 -12.33 1.31 -2.60
C ASP A 222 -13.80 1.23 -3.05
N ARG A 223 -14.11 1.74 -4.25
CA ARG A 223 -15.49 1.80 -4.77
C ARG A 223 -15.99 0.50 -5.39
N ILE A 224 -15.09 -0.33 -5.92
CA ILE A 224 -15.44 -1.65 -6.50
C ILE A 224 -15.55 -2.71 -5.41
N GLY A 225 -14.84 -2.51 -4.30
CA GLY A 225 -14.76 -3.46 -3.21
C GLY A 225 -13.72 -4.56 -3.48
N MET A 226 -12.46 -4.17 -3.46
CA MET A 226 -11.32 -5.08 -3.57
C MET A 226 -10.35 -4.77 -2.44
N LEU A 227 -10.06 -5.75 -1.58
CA LEU A 227 -9.04 -5.59 -0.54
C LEU A 227 -7.66 -5.44 -1.17
N VAL A 228 -6.80 -4.69 -0.52
CA VAL A 228 -5.43 -4.45 -0.99
C VAL A 228 -4.43 -4.79 0.11
N TRP A 229 -3.46 -5.63 -0.22
CA TRP A 229 -2.20 -5.73 0.48
C TRP A 229 -1.18 -4.87 -0.25
N GLN A 230 -0.63 -3.89 0.42
CA GLN A 230 0.28 -2.92 -0.18
C GLN A 230 1.71 -3.21 0.21
N ASP A 231 2.53 -3.60 -0.76
CA ASP A 231 3.97 -3.74 -0.55
C ASP A 231 4.67 -2.38 -0.56
N MET A 232 5.69 -2.24 0.29
CA MET A 232 6.62 -1.12 0.18
C MET A 232 7.49 -1.27 -1.06
N VAL A 233 7.81 -0.15 -1.71
CA VAL A 233 8.64 -0.16 -2.92
C VAL A 233 10.07 -0.47 -2.52
N ASN A 234 10.53 -1.64 -2.93
CA ASN A 234 11.87 -2.10 -2.61
C ASN A 234 12.91 -1.58 -3.62
N GLY A 235 14.17 -1.71 -3.25
CA GLY A 235 15.30 -1.23 -4.03
C GLY A 235 16.61 -1.57 -3.33
N GLY A 236 17.59 -0.69 -3.46
CA GLY A 236 18.93 -0.90 -3.00
C GLY A 236 19.81 -1.48 -4.10
N ARG A 237 20.99 -1.98 -3.75
CA ARG A 237 21.89 -2.65 -4.68
C ARG A 237 21.39 -4.06 -5.00
N ASP A 238 22.05 -4.72 -5.94
CA ASP A 238 21.77 -6.12 -6.24
C ASP A 238 22.05 -7.01 -5.02
N TYR A 239 21.11 -7.88 -4.73
CA TYR A 239 21.27 -8.92 -3.70
C TYR A 239 22.06 -10.11 -4.25
N LYS A 240 22.57 -10.96 -3.36
CA LYS A 240 23.25 -12.20 -3.72
C LYS A 240 22.25 -13.36 -3.79
N SER A 241 21.90 -13.80 -4.99
CA SER A 241 20.87 -14.84 -5.23
C SER A 241 21.16 -16.13 -4.46
N TRP A 242 22.44 -16.55 -4.32
CA TRP A 242 22.78 -17.75 -3.55
C TRP A 242 22.35 -17.65 -2.08
N TYR A 243 22.34 -16.42 -1.51
CA TYR A 243 21.93 -16.19 -0.12
C TYR A 243 20.42 -15.94 -0.02
N VAL A 244 19.91 -14.99 -0.82
CA VAL A 244 18.53 -14.51 -0.70
C VAL A 244 17.53 -15.51 -1.27
N THR A 245 17.88 -16.25 -2.31
CA THR A 245 16.98 -17.20 -2.94
C THR A 245 17.31 -18.63 -2.51
N TYR A 246 18.45 -19.18 -2.94
CA TYR A 246 18.71 -20.62 -2.79
C TYR A 246 18.90 -21.06 -1.34
N MET A 247 19.74 -20.36 -0.57
CA MET A 247 19.96 -20.68 0.84
C MET A 247 18.67 -20.44 1.66
N ALA A 248 17.98 -19.32 1.44
CA ALA A 248 16.78 -19.00 2.18
C ALA A 248 15.67 -20.03 1.94
N THR A 249 15.45 -20.45 0.69
CA THR A 249 14.51 -21.52 0.35
C THR A 249 14.87 -22.85 1.02
N ALA A 250 16.16 -23.22 1.01
CA ALA A 250 16.61 -24.45 1.67
C ALA A 250 16.41 -24.38 3.19
N MET A 251 16.67 -23.23 3.82
CA MET A 251 16.45 -23.04 5.26
C MET A 251 14.95 -23.09 5.61
N GLU A 252 14.09 -22.47 4.80
CA GLU A 252 12.63 -22.54 4.98
C GLU A 252 12.13 -23.99 4.89
N GLY A 253 12.57 -24.75 3.91
CA GLY A 253 12.28 -26.19 3.79
C GLY A 253 12.74 -27.04 4.98
N MET A 254 13.77 -26.59 5.70
CA MET A 254 14.24 -27.19 6.96
C MET A 254 13.59 -26.57 8.21
N HIS A 255 12.64 -25.67 8.08
CA HIS A 255 12.03 -24.88 9.17
C HIS A 255 13.05 -24.06 9.99
N ILE A 256 14.12 -23.60 9.35
CA ILE A 256 15.16 -22.76 9.96
C ILE A 256 14.92 -21.30 9.54
N ARG A 257 14.75 -20.40 10.51
CA ARG A 257 14.58 -18.97 10.23
C ARG A 257 15.92 -18.32 9.87
N ALA A 258 16.04 -17.86 8.63
CA ALA A 258 17.16 -17.03 8.19
C ALA A 258 17.06 -15.63 8.81
N LYS A 259 18.19 -15.07 9.28
CA LYS A 259 18.24 -13.75 9.91
C LYS A 259 18.56 -12.66 8.87
N ASP A 260 17.97 -11.46 9.07
CA ASP A 260 18.17 -10.27 8.25
C ASP A 260 19.42 -9.44 8.59
N THR A 261 20.42 -10.07 9.24
CA THR A 261 21.63 -9.37 9.72
C THR A 261 22.70 -9.16 8.64
N ARG A 262 22.67 -9.98 7.58
CA ARG A 262 23.66 -9.91 6.49
C ARG A 262 23.22 -8.96 5.38
N ILE A 263 22.96 -7.70 5.75
CA ILE A 263 22.38 -6.65 4.87
C ILE A 263 23.13 -6.41 3.56
N HIS A 264 24.47 -6.68 3.52
CA HIS A 264 25.26 -6.56 2.31
C HIS A 264 24.93 -7.66 1.28
N LEU A 265 24.50 -8.85 1.73
CA LEU A 265 24.03 -9.91 0.84
C LEU A 265 22.60 -9.66 0.33
N MET A 266 21.86 -8.84 1.07
CA MET A 266 20.48 -8.44 0.76
C MET A 266 20.40 -7.15 -0.07
N GLY A 267 21.54 -6.50 -0.37
CA GLY A 267 21.58 -5.29 -1.18
C GLY A 267 21.26 -3.99 -0.43
N ARG A 268 21.31 -3.96 0.92
CA ARG A 268 20.93 -2.79 1.75
C ARG A 268 22.07 -2.27 2.65
N GLN A 269 23.31 -2.41 2.22
CA GLN A 269 24.46 -2.00 3.01
C GLN A 269 24.65 -0.49 3.14
N ASP A 270 24.08 0.32 2.23
CA ASP A 270 24.25 1.77 2.23
C ASP A 270 23.37 2.44 3.30
N PRO A 271 23.94 3.15 4.30
CA PRO A 271 23.13 3.81 5.34
C PRO A 271 22.20 4.90 4.78
N ALA A 272 22.61 5.57 3.70
CA ALA A 272 21.75 6.54 3.02
C ALA A 272 20.52 5.84 2.38
N GLY A 273 20.72 4.66 1.78
CA GLY A 273 19.62 3.85 1.24
C GLY A 273 18.69 3.31 2.32
N GLN A 274 19.20 3.00 3.51
CA GLN A 274 18.36 2.61 4.65
C GLN A 274 17.47 3.78 5.11
N ARG A 275 18.04 4.97 5.28
CA ARG A 275 17.29 6.19 5.65
C ARG A 275 16.26 6.57 4.59
N GLN A 276 16.63 6.46 3.31
CA GLN A 276 15.72 6.75 2.21
C GLN A 276 14.52 5.79 2.22
N PHE A 277 14.76 4.48 2.37
CA PHE A 277 13.69 3.51 2.47
C PHE A 277 12.76 3.77 3.67
N GLU A 278 13.32 4.07 4.85
CA GLU A 278 12.52 4.42 6.03
C GLU A 278 11.65 5.66 5.78
N LYS A 279 12.18 6.68 5.12
CA LYS A 279 11.45 7.90 4.76
C LYS A 279 10.31 7.58 3.78
N GLU A 280 10.61 6.92 2.66
CA GLU A 280 9.64 6.56 1.63
C GLU A 280 8.53 5.66 2.17
N MET A 281 8.87 4.73 3.06
CA MET A 281 7.90 3.85 3.72
C MET A 281 6.89 4.65 4.57
N LYS A 282 7.34 5.63 5.35
CA LYS A 282 6.46 6.53 6.13
C LYS A 282 5.58 7.36 5.21
N GLU A 283 6.16 7.94 4.17
CA GLU A 283 5.44 8.75 3.19
C GLU A 283 4.38 7.93 2.44
N ALA A 284 4.71 6.68 2.08
CA ALA A 284 3.75 5.77 1.45
C ALA A 284 2.55 5.46 2.36
N VAL A 285 2.80 5.16 3.63
CA VAL A 285 1.71 4.92 4.59
C VAL A 285 0.84 6.16 4.75
N ARG A 286 1.44 7.35 4.88
CA ARG A 286 0.69 8.62 5.02
C ARG A 286 -0.12 8.95 3.78
N LEU A 287 0.49 8.82 2.59
CA LEU A 287 -0.17 9.09 1.30
C LEU A 287 -1.41 8.21 1.11
N LEU A 288 -1.31 6.93 1.48
CA LEU A 288 -2.34 5.94 1.20
C LEU A 288 -3.26 5.66 2.41
N TYR A 289 -3.07 6.37 3.52
CA TYR A 289 -3.77 6.11 4.78
C TYR A 289 -5.30 6.10 4.65
N ASN A 290 -5.86 7.04 3.86
CA ASN A 290 -7.30 7.22 3.76
C ASN A 290 -8.01 6.21 2.85
N HIS A 291 -7.27 5.30 2.18
CA HIS A 291 -7.88 4.28 1.32
C HIS A 291 -8.40 3.09 2.13
N PRO A 292 -9.72 2.86 2.23
CA PRO A 292 -10.28 1.79 3.04
C PRO A 292 -9.99 0.38 2.50
N SER A 293 -9.74 0.22 1.21
CA SER A 293 -9.39 -1.06 0.61
C SER A 293 -8.08 -1.64 1.14
N ILE A 294 -7.10 -0.79 1.51
CA ILE A 294 -5.83 -1.25 2.07
C ILE A 294 -6.07 -1.82 3.47
N VAL A 295 -5.75 -3.08 3.67
CA VAL A 295 -5.93 -3.80 4.94
C VAL A 295 -4.62 -4.30 5.54
N THR A 296 -3.58 -4.46 4.73
CA THR A 296 -2.28 -4.97 5.15
C THR A 296 -1.14 -4.19 4.49
N TRP A 297 -0.15 -3.81 5.28
CA TRP A 297 1.13 -3.29 4.83
C TRP A 297 2.15 -4.42 4.77
N VAL A 298 2.75 -4.65 3.59
CA VAL A 298 3.82 -5.63 3.40
C VAL A 298 5.15 -4.89 3.31
N ILE A 299 6.03 -5.12 4.28
CA ILE A 299 7.22 -4.27 4.44
C ILE A 299 8.37 -4.75 3.57
N PHE A 300 8.70 -6.04 3.63
CA PHE A 300 9.73 -6.66 2.82
C PHE A 300 9.20 -7.88 2.08
N ASN A 301 9.80 -8.18 0.94
CA ASN A 301 9.52 -9.37 0.15
C ASN A 301 10.80 -10.15 -0.11
N GLU A 302 10.78 -11.45 0.25
CA GLU A 302 11.81 -12.44 -0.09
C GLU A 302 13.26 -12.02 0.24
N GLY A 303 13.44 -11.22 1.28
CA GLY A 303 14.75 -10.78 1.75
C GLY A 303 15.44 -9.71 0.89
N TRP A 304 14.91 -9.37 -0.29
CA TRP A 304 15.52 -8.32 -1.11
C TRP A 304 15.43 -6.95 -0.41
N GLY A 305 16.59 -6.36 -0.17
CA GLY A 305 16.70 -5.08 0.52
C GLY A 305 16.22 -5.06 1.97
N GLN A 306 16.01 -6.24 2.56
CA GLN A 306 15.53 -6.37 3.94
C GLN A 306 16.61 -6.01 4.95
N PHE A 307 16.22 -5.30 5.99
CA PHE A 307 17.09 -4.91 7.11
C PHE A 307 16.25 -4.50 8.31
N GLN A 308 16.76 -4.74 9.52
CA GLN A 308 16.12 -4.31 10.77
C GLN A 308 14.59 -4.48 10.78
N THR A 309 14.10 -5.61 10.34
CA THR A 309 12.67 -5.87 10.06
C THR A 309 11.78 -5.48 11.22
N LYS A 310 12.16 -5.82 12.46
CA LYS A 310 11.37 -5.45 13.63
C LYS A 310 11.22 -3.93 13.77
N LYS A 311 12.31 -3.17 13.63
CA LYS A 311 12.27 -1.68 13.68
C LYS A 311 11.37 -1.12 12.58
N MET A 312 11.46 -1.62 11.35
CA MET A 312 10.62 -1.15 10.24
C MET A 312 9.14 -1.47 10.50
N THR A 313 8.84 -2.63 11.06
CA THR A 313 7.48 -3.00 11.48
C THR A 313 6.93 -2.05 12.55
N ASP A 314 7.74 -1.76 13.58
CA ASP A 314 7.34 -0.85 14.67
C ASP A 314 7.06 0.57 14.13
N ILE A 315 7.84 1.03 13.13
CA ILE A 315 7.61 2.32 12.46
C ILE A 315 6.27 2.32 11.69
N VAL A 316 5.99 1.29 10.89
CA VAL A 316 4.72 1.21 10.14
C VAL A 316 3.54 1.18 11.09
N ARG A 317 3.62 0.43 12.19
CA ARG A 317 2.57 0.37 13.22
C ARG A 317 2.38 1.70 13.96
N ALA A 318 3.42 2.49 14.09
CA ALA A 318 3.32 3.84 14.67
C ALA A 318 2.61 4.83 13.73
N GLU A 319 2.84 4.73 12.41
CA GLU A 319 2.14 5.54 11.40
C GLU A 319 0.69 5.08 11.22
N ASP A 320 0.45 3.75 11.25
CA ASP A 320 -0.87 3.15 11.06
C ASP A 320 -1.10 1.95 11.99
N PRO A 321 -1.70 2.16 13.17
CA PRO A 321 -2.03 1.09 14.10
C PRO A 321 -3.33 0.32 13.77
N TYR A 322 -4.03 0.69 12.69
CA TYR A 322 -5.37 0.17 12.35
C TYR A 322 -5.36 -0.83 11.20
N ARG A 323 -4.19 -1.10 10.63
CA ARG A 323 -4.00 -2.11 9.58
C ARG A 323 -3.04 -3.19 10.01
N LEU A 324 -3.13 -4.34 9.36
CA LEU A 324 -2.24 -5.47 9.60
C LEU A 324 -0.86 -5.21 8.99
N THR A 325 0.13 -5.93 9.53
CA THR A 325 1.50 -5.91 9.01
C THR A 325 1.97 -7.31 8.65
N ASP A 326 2.43 -7.47 7.39
CA ASP A 326 3.27 -8.55 6.94
C ASP A 326 4.72 -8.03 6.88
N SER A 327 5.51 -8.39 7.86
CA SER A 327 6.84 -7.80 8.05
C SER A 327 7.87 -8.29 7.04
N ALA A 328 7.76 -9.57 6.62
CA ALA A 328 8.63 -10.20 5.65
C ALA A 328 7.83 -11.28 4.93
N SER A 329 7.34 -10.94 3.75
CA SER A 329 6.59 -11.88 2.93
C SER A 329 7.53 -12.94 2.35
N GLY A 330 7.22 -14.21 2.59
CA GLY A 330 8.06 -15.33 2.26
C GLY A 330 9.19 -15.55 3.25
N TRP A 331 10.41 -15.60 2.74
CA TRP A 331 11.61 -15.94 3.51
C TRP A 331 12.09 -14.82 4.45
N PHE A 332 13.02 -15.14 5.33
CA PHE A 332 13.61 -14.22 6.31
C PHE A 332 12.62 -13.65 7.33
N ASP A 333 11.56 -14.39 7.66
CA ASP A 333 10.66 -14.01 8.76
C ASP A 333 11.42 -13.83 10.08
N GLN A 334 11.29 -12.65 10.69
CA GLN A 334 11.94 -12.31 11.96
C GLN A 334 11.02 -12.52 13.17
N GLY A 335 9.86 -13.15 12.99
CA GLY A 335 8.90 -13.43 14.07
C GLY A 335 8.15 -12.20 14.56
N CYS A 336 8.04 -11.15 13.76
CA CYS A 336 7.28 -9.94 14.03
C CYS A 336 6.18 -9.73 12.98
N GLY A 337 5.33 -8.73 13.18
CA GLY A 337 4.13 -8.52 12.36
C GLY A 337 2.95 -9.40 12.79
N ASP A 338 1.85 -9.24 12.12
CA ASP A 338 0.58 -9.93 12.41
C ASP A 338 0.48 -11.25 11.63
N ILE A 339 1.17 -11.32 10.51
CA ILE A 339 1.08 -12.40 9.54
C ILE A 339 2.41 -13.18 9.47
N ARG A 340 2.29 -14.49 9.40
CA ARG A 340 3.33 -15.41 8.98
C ARG A 340 3.08 -15.75 7.53
N SER A 341 3.84 -15.12 6.64
CA SER A 341 3.79 -15.37 5.21
C SER A 341 4.58 -16.62 4.80
N ILE A 342 4.02 -17.37 3.86
CA ILE A 342 4.66 -18.53 3.24
C ILE A 342 4.67 -18.31 1.73
N HIS A 343 5.84 -18.50 1.11
CA HIS A 343 6.00 -18.62 -0.33
C HIS A 343 6.40 -20.05 -0.67
N ASP A 344 5.62 -20.70 -1.52
CA ASP A 344 5.92 -22.07 -1.93
C ASP A 344 5.71 -22.28 -3.43
N TYR A 345 6.82 -22.44 -4.13
CA TYR A 345 6.84 -22.64 -5.58
C TYR A 345 7.31 -24.06 -5.98
N PHE A 346 7.89 -24.82 -5.03
CA PHE A 346 8.65 -26.02 -5.38
C PHE A 346 8.14 -27.28 -4.72
N PHE A 347 7.38 -27.17 -3.63
CA PHE A 347 6.91 -28.29 -2.83
C PHE A 347 5.39 -28.42 -2.83
N PRO A 348 4.84 -29.58 -2.47
CA PRO A 348 3.41 -29.68 -2.20
C PRO A 348 3.00 -28.68 -1.10
N LEU A 349 1.96 -27.92 -1.37
CA LEU A 349 1.49 -26.88 -0.45
C LEU A 349 1.13 -27.48 0.91
N HIS A 350 1.83 -27.04 1.95
CA HIS A 350 1.57 -27.44 3.31
C HIS A 350 1.55 -26.20 4.22
N VAL A 351 0.41 -25.95 4.85
CA VAL A 351 0.22 -24.81 5.75
C VAL A 351 -0.14 -25.32 7.14
N THR A 352 0.70 -25.01 8.10
CA THR A 352 0.47 -25.34 9.51
C THR A 352 0.10 -24.07 10.27
N PRO A 353 -1.00 -24.05 11.05
CA PRO A 353 -1.32 -22.93 11.91
C PRO A 353 -0.20 -22.65 12.90
N GLU A 354 0.09 -21.37 13.11
CA GLU A 354 1.07 -20.87 14.09
C GLU A 354 0.40 -19.86 15.05
N LYS A 355 1.22 -19.23 15.91
CA LYS A 355 0.76 -18.19 16.83
C LYS A 355 0.30 -16.89 16.15
N ARG A 356 0.74 -16.65 14.92
CA ARG A 356 0.29 -15.57 14.05
C ARG A 356 -0.62 -16.12 12.96
N VAL A 357 -1.38 -15.25 12.31
CA VAL A 357 -2.10 -15.66 11.10
C VAL A 357 -1.12 -16.23 10.10
N THR A 358 -1.37 -17.45 9.65
CA THR A 358 -0.57 -18.06 8.59
C THR A 358 -1.26 -17.81 7.25
N ALA A 359 -0.54 -17.20 6.32
CA ALA A 359 -1.01 -16.91 4.98
C ALA A 359 -0.06 -17.48 3.93
N LEU A 360 -0.61 -18.17 2.95
CA LEU A 360 0.11 -18.56 1.74
C LEU A 360 0.04 -17.38 0.78
N THR A 361 1.09 -16.56 0.78
CA THR A 361 1.08 -15.25 0.13
C THR A 361 1.61 -15.25 -1.30
N GLU A 362 2.42 -16.25 -1.65
CA GLU A 362 2.79 -16.51 -3.03
C GLU A 362 2.92 -18.01 -3.28
N PHE A 363 2.27 -18.51 -4.31
CA PHE A 363 2.34 -19.90 -4.75
C PHE A 363 1.87 -20.03 -6.21
N GLY A 364 2.10 -21.16 -6.82
CA GLY A 364 1.77 -21.41 -8.22
C GLY A 364 2.82 -20.84 -9.15
N GLY A 365 2.50 -19.80 -9.91
CA GLY A 365 3.41 -19.23 -10.89
C GLY A 365 3.34 -19.94 -12.24
N TYR A 366 2.12 -20.20 -12.71
CA TYR A 366 1.89 -20.74 -14.05
C TYR A 366 2.15 -19.64 -15.08
N SER A 367 3.13 -19.87 -15.97
CA SER A 367 3.40 -18.94 -17.07
C SER A 367 2.81 -19.48 -18.38
N LEU A 368 2.06 -18.62 -19.06
CA LEU A 368 1.56 -18.87 -20.40
C LEU A 368 2.14 -17.85 -21.35
N GLN A 369 2.91 -18.33 -22.34
CA GLN A 369 3.40 -17.43 -23.39
C GLN A 369 2.27 -17.12 -24.36
N ILE A 370 1.94 -15.83 -24.47
CA ILE A 370 1.00 -15.33 -25.47
C ILE A 370 1.83 -14.61 -26.55
N PRO A 371 1.86 -15.11 -27.82
CA PRO A 371 2.63 -14.50 -28.88
C PRO A 371 2.30 -13.00 -29.04
N LYS A 372 3.32 -12.14 -29.14
CA LYS A 372 3.25 -10.68 -29.26
C LYS A 372 2.76 -9.94 -27.99
N HIS A 373 2.41 -10.64 -26.91
CA HIS A 373 1.98 -10.03 -25.66
C HIS A 373 2.84 -10.41 -24.46
N SER A 374 3.70 -11.40 -24.58
CA SER A 374 4.63 -11.76 -23.51
C SER A 374 5.93 -10.96 -23.62
N MET A 375 6.42 -10.46 -22.50
CA MET A 375 7.68 -9.69 -22.43
C MET A 375 8.92 -10.53 -22.77
N TYR A 376 8.82 -11.86 -22.66
CA TYR A 376 9.93 -12.77 -22.91
C TYR A 376 9.54 -13.81 -23.97
N GLU A 377 10.44 -14.03 -24.91
CA GLU A 377 10.26 -15.05 -25.96
C GLU A 377 10.54 -16.47 -25.45
N LYS A 378 11.25 -16.60 -24.34
CA LYS A 378 11.58 -17.91 -23.75
C LYS A 378 10.65 -18.22 -22.60
N LYS A 379 10.24 -19.50 -22.47
CA LYS A 379 9.55 -20.01 -21.29
C LYS A 379 10.39 -19.70 -20.04
N VAL A 380 9.75 -19.10 -19.06
CA VAL A 380 10.27 -19.02 -17.70
C VAL A 380 10.04 -20.34 -17.01
#